data_a89e527600e03f2024c50a2c702c093c
#
_entry.id   a89e527600e03f2024c50a2c702c093c
#
_cell.length_a   1.000
_cell.length_b   1.000
_cell.length_c   1.000
_cell.angle_alpha   90.00
_cell.angle_beta   90.00
_cell.angle_gamma   90.00
#
_symmetry.space_group_name_H-M   'P 1'
#
loop_
_entity.id
_entity.type
_entity.pdbx_description
1 polymer ?
#
loop_
_entity_poly.entity_id
_entity_poly.type
_entity_poly.pdbx_seq_one_letter_code
_entity_poly.pdbx_strand_id
1 'polypeptide(L)'
;LQMEQNVLVVAQPGLNIGSDRYQTVEVMGGDGYVGYFGFPAPSINSAGRYNWDKRSWYGDMFTTNYLTTMNAWREIRKAINNDEDPRFSMAQILKVAEMHRVTDTYGPIPYLNFGVSKEVPYDSQKDVYYRFFEELDGAINNLDSYAASGSKVLSSWDCVFNGDVTSWIKFANSLRLRLALHLAYVDETKAKSEAQLAIGNSYGLMNVKSDLAELQHITPIATYESPLYILKGWDDICMGATLDSYMNGYQDPRLSAYF
;
A
#
# COMPACT_ATOMS: atom_id res chain seq x y z
N LEU A 1 -2.09 13.38 -5.73
CA LEU A 1 -0.64 13.49 -5.71
C LEU A 1 -0.04 13.09 -4.36
N GLN A 2 -0.24 13.82 -3.27
CA GLN A 2 0.39 13.50 -1.97
C GLN A 2 0.00 12.12 -1.43
N MET A 3 -1.26 11.72 -1.53
CA MET A 3 -1.69 10.37 -1.12
C MET A 3 -1.04 9.27 -1.98
N GLU A 4 -0.93 9.47 -3.29
CA GLU A 4 -0.25 8.53 -4.20
C GLU A 4 1.22 8.35 -3.80
N GLN A 5 1.93 9.44 -3.53
CA GLN A 5 3.31 9.42 -3.07
C GLN A 5 3.49 8.72 -1.71
N ASN A 6 2.52 8.83 -0.81
CA ASN A 6 2.56 8.16 0.48
C ASN A 6 2.31 6.65 0.35
N VAL A 7 1.33 6.27 -0.46
CA VAL A 7 0.91 4.86 -0.63
C VAL A 7 1.93 4.06 -1.42
N LEU A 8 2.51 4.64 -2.47
CA LEU A 8 3.51 3.97 -3.31
C LEU A 8 4.95 4.07 -2.75
N VAL A 9 5.09 4.64 -1.58
CA VAL A 9 6.33 4.81 -0.82
C VAL A 9 7.51 5.23 -1.69
N VAL A 10 7.67 6.53 -1.86
CA VAL A 10 8.80 7.09 -2.61
C VAL A 10 9.79 7.76 -1.69
N ALA A 11 11.06 7.54 -1.97
CA ALA A 11 12.12 8.25 -1.30
C ALA A 11 12.37 9.61 -1.96
N GLN A 12 12.38 10.66 -1.17
CA GLN A 12 12.78 11.98 -1.64
C GLN A 12 14.27 12.19 -1.34
N PRO A 13 15.12 12.38 -2.34
CA PRO A 13 16.53 12.65 -2.12
C PRO A 13 16.76 13.84 -1.20
N GLY A 14 17.57 13.66 -0.16
CA GLY A 14 17.91 14.67 0.80
C GLY A 14 16.95 14.82 1.99
N LEU A 15 15.77 14.17 1.98
CA LEU A 15 14.84 14.20 3.12
C LEU A 15 14.73 12.84 3.84
N ASN A 16 15.18 11.76 3.27
CA ASN A 16 15.19 10.38 3.79
C ASN A 16 13.83 9.83 4.29
N ILE A 17 12.76 10.62 4.23
CA ILE A 17 11.48 10.32 4.86
C ILE A 17 10.86 9.02 4.31
N GLY A 18 10.92 8.81 3.00
CA GLY A 18 10.37 7.60 2.37
C GLY A 18 11.21 6.36 2.65
N SER A 19 12.54 6.51 2.61
CA SER A 19 13.49 5.41 2.86
C SER A 19 13.47 4.94 4.29
N ASP A 20 13.52 5.86 5.25
CA ASP A 20 13.47 5.54 6.68
C ASP A 20 12.17 4.79 7.01
N ARG A 21 11.04 5.25 6.48
CA ARG A 21 9.75 4.63 6.70
C ARG A 21 9.65 3.24 6.07
N TYR A 22 10.14 3.08 4.84
CA TYR A 22 10.18 1.78 4.19
C TYR A 22 11.07 0.80 4.94
N GLN A 23 12.23 1.25 5.43
CA GLN A 23 13.14 0.45 6.25
C GLN A 23 12.48 -0.05 7.53
N THR A 24 11.84 0.83 8.28
CA THR A 24 11.26 0.48 9.58
C THR A 24 10.03 -0.41 9.48
N VAL A 25 9.23 -0.23 8.45
CA VAL A 25 7.93 -0.88 8.28
C VAL A 25 8.01 -2.16 7.48
N GLU A 26 8.51 -2.06 6.25
CA GLU A 26 8.54 -3.19 5.33
C GLU A 26 9.75 -4.07 5.59
N VAL A 27 10.94 -3.48 5.55
CA VAL A 27 12.19 -4.24 5.58
C VAL A 27 12.46 -4.87 6.95
N MET A 28 12.43 -4.09 8.02
CA MET A 28 12.68 -4.60 9.37
C MET A 28 11.46 -5.29 9.97
N GLY A 29 10.25 -4.81 9.65
CA GLY A 29 9.01 -5.36 10.17
C GLY A 29 8.53 -6.61 9.46
N GLY A 30 8.66 -6.70 8.13
CA GLY A 30 8.15 -7.81 7.32
C GLY A 30 9.25 -8.66 6.69
N ASP A 31 10.06 -8.05 5.83
CA ASP A 31 11.01 -8.75 4.98
C ASP A 31 12.13 -9.44 5.76
N GLY A 32 12.52 -8.87 6.90
CA GLY A 32 13.47 -9.47 7.82
C GLY A 32 12.93 -10.75 8.49
N TYR A 33 11.65 -10.73 8.90
CA TYR A 33 11.00 -11.89 9.54
C TYR A 33 10.77 -13.05 8.59
N VAL A 34 10.45 -12.78 7.33
CA VAL A 34 10.32 -13.84 6.30
C VAL A 34 11.66 -14.24 5.69
N GLY A 35 12.76 -13.59 6.06
CA GLY A 35 14.10 -13.93 5.62
C GLY A 35 14.44 -13.47 4.21
N TYR A 36 13.78 -12.44 3.69
CA TYR A 36 14.11 -11.84 2.39
C TYR A 36 15.39 -11.02 2.49
N PHE A 37 15.53 -10.26 3.59
CA PHE A 37 16.71 -9.45 3.86
C PHE A 37 17.45 -9.88 5.12
N GLY A 38 18.77 -9.72 5.09
CA GLY A 38 19.65 -9.71 6.23
C GLY A 38 20.09 -8.28 6.55
N PHE A 39 20.48 -8.01 7.79
CA PHE A 39 20.88 -6.70 8.28
C PHE A 39 22.33 -6.72 8.75
N PRO A 40 23.29 -6.38 7.85
CA PRO A 40 24.71 -6.36 8.20
C PRO A 40 25.10 -5.21 9.13
N ALA A 41 24.39 -4.08 9.05
CA ALA A 41 24.72 -2.91 9.86
C ALA A 41 24.51 -3.18 11.37
N PRO A 42 25.52 -2.92 12.23
CA PRO A 42 25.42 -3.19 13.67
C PRO A 42 24.27 -2.46 14.37
N SER A 43 23.88 -1.31 13.84
CA SER A 43 22.79 -0.48 14.38
C SER A 43 21.41 -1.11 14.28
N ILE A 44 21.20 -2.00 13.29
CA ILE A 44 19.90 -2.61 12.99
C ILE A 44 19.92 -4.14 12.96
N ASN A 45 21.05 -4.78 13.22
CA ASN A 45 21.20 -6.24 13.12
C ASN A 45 20.30 -7.02 14.10
N SER A 46 19.78 -6.37 15.13
CA SER A 46 18.80 -6.96 16.05
C SER A 46 17.51 -7.38 15.34
N ALA A 47 17.08 -6.64 14.32
CA ALA A 47 15.90 -6.98 13.52
C ALA A 47 16.04 -8.33 12.82
N GLY A 48 17.20 -8.64 12.25
CA GLY A 48 17.50 -9.95 11.63
C GLY A 48 17.56 -11.13 12.59
N ARG A 49 17.45 -10.90 13.90
CA ARG A 49 17.46 -11.92 14.95
C ARG A 49 16.09 -12.13 15.60
N TYR A 50 15.04 -11.65 15.01
CA TYR A 50 13.68 -11.66 15.59
C TYR A 50 13.62 -10.98 16.96
N ASN A 51 14.54 -10.09 17.23
CA ASN A 51 14.61 -9.35 18.49
C ASN A 51 14.13 -7.93 18.26
N TRP A 52 12.91 -7.65 18.70
CA TRP A 52 12.37 -6.30 18.64
C TRP A 52 13.21 -5.37 19.53
N ASP A 53 13.88 -4.45 18.89
CA ASP A 53 14.56 -3.36 19.57
C ASP A 53 13.50 -2.41 20.15
N LYS A 54 13.76 -1.86 21.34
CA LYS A 54 12.84 -0.93 22.03
C LYS A 54 12.82 0.47 21.44
N ARG A 55 13.24 0.65 20.19
CA ARG A 55 13.22 1.95 19.52
C ARG A 55 11.79 2.36 19.21
N SER A 56 11.52 3.67 19.21
CA SER A 56 10.22 4.26 18.89
C SER A 56 9.72 3.99 17.45
N TRP A 57 10.56 3.42 16.62
CA TRP A 57 10.29 3.19 15.20
C TRP A 57 9.06 2.31 14.90
N TYR A 58 8.69 1.44 15.84
CA TYR A 58 7.50 0.57 15.66
C TYR A 58 6.16 1.32 15.60
N GLY A 59 6.13 2.53 16.13
CA GLY A 59 4.96 3.41 16.03
C GLY A 59 4.93 4.27 14.77
N ASP A 60 6.02 4.33 14.04
CA ASP A 60 6.18 5.28 12.94
C ASP A 60 5.20 5.01 11.80
N MET A 61 4.97 3.75 11.44
CA MET A 61 3.97 3.39 10.44
C MET A 61 2.58 3.84 10.87
N PHE A 62 2.19 3.54 12.11
CA PHE A 62 0.89 3.93 12.63
C PHE A 62 0.72 5.45 12.58
N THR A 63 1.62 6.18 13.24
CA THR A 63 1.55 7.63 13.35
C THR A 63 1.60 8.31 11.98
N THR A 64 2.54 7.91 11.13
CA THR A 64 2.75 8.54 9.82
C THR A 64 1.54 8.33 8.93
N ASN A 65 0.96 7.14 8.88
CA ASN A 65 -0.18 6.87 8.01
C ASN A 65 -1.46 7.58 8.44
N TYR A 66 -1.66 7.78 9.74
CA TYR A 66 -2.74 8.64 10.21
C TYR A 66 -2.52 10.11 9.87
N LEU A 67 -1.29 10.60 10.02
CA LEU A 67 -0.95 12.00 9.70
C LEU A 67 -0.99 12.30 8.21
N THR A 68 -0.57 11.38 7.38
CA THR A 68 -0.44 11.60 5.92
C THR A 68 -1.65 11.09 5.15
N THR A 69 -2.00 9.81 5.25
CA THR A 69 -3.05 9.19 4.44
C THR A 69 -4.45 9.49 4.99
N MET A 70 -4.69 9.20 6.26
CA MET A 70 -6.02 9.38 6.84
C MET A 70 -6.44 10.85 6.94
N ASN A 71 -5.53 11.75 7.32
CA ASN A 71 -5.82 13.18 7.33
C ASN A 71 -6.03 13.73 5.92
N ALA A 72 -5.20 13.34 4.93
CA ALA A 72 -5.39 13.77 3.55
C ALA A 72 -6.74 13.30 2.99
N TRP A 73 -7.11 12.04 3.22
CA TRP A 73 -8.42 11.49 2.85
C TRP A 73 -9.56 12.30 3.48
N ARG A 74 -9.47 12.60 4.78
CA ARG A 74 -10.48 13.41 5.48
C ARG A 74 -10.65 14.81 4.90
N GLU A 75 -9.53 15.47 4.59
CA GLU A 75 -9.59 16.82 4.00
C GLU A 75 -10.13 16.79 2.55
N ILE A 76 -9.80 15.77 1.77
CA ILE A 76 -10.39 15.54 0.44
C ILE A 76 -11.90 15.34 0.56
N ARG A 77 -12.37 14.50 1.49
CA ARG A 77 -13.80 14.27 1.73
C ARG A 77 -14.54 15.55 2.07
N LYS A 78 -13.97 16.36 2.95
CA LYS A 78 -14.54 17.68 3.32
C LYS A 78 -14.61 18.64 2.14
N ALA A 79 -13.54 18.70 1.34
CA ALA A 79 -13.44 19.62 0.22
C ALA A 79 -14.41 19.25 -0.93
N ILE A 80 -14.58 17.96 -1.20
CA ILE A 80 -15.46 17.45 -2.25
C ILE A 80 -16.91 17.41 -1.76
N ASN A 81 -17.14 16.98 -0.53
CA ASN A 81 -18.47 16.84 0.10
C ASN A 81 -19.48 16.07 -0.76
N ASN A 82 -19.00 15.07 -1.51
CA ASN A 82 -19.78 14.16 -2.32
C ASN A 82 -19.07 12.81 -2.38
N ASP A 83 -19.63 11.79 -1.75
CA ASP A 83 -19.03 10.46 -1.66
C ASP A 83 -19.07 9.69 -3.01
N GLU A 84 -19.87 10.15 -4.00
CA GLU A 84 -19.95 9.59 -5.35
C GLU A 84 -18.96 10.24 -6.34
N ASP A 85 -18.22 11.27 -5.91
CA ASP A 85 -17.27 11.95 -6.77
C ASP A 85 -16.09 11.00 -7.12
N PRO A 86 -15.71 10.89 -8.40
CA PRO A 86 -14.63 9.99 -8.81
C PRO A 86 -13.28 10.34 -8.17
N ARG A 87 -13.03 11.59 -7.86
CA ARG A 87 -11.81 12.03 -7.16
C ARG A 87 -11.77 11.51 -5.73
N PHE A 88 -12.94 11.47 -5.07
CA PHE A 88 -13.06 10.87 -3.75
C PHE A 88 -12.91 9.34 -3.82
N SER A 89 -13.47 8.70 -4.84
CA SER A 89 -13.31 7.26 -5.08
C SER A 89 -11.84 6.86 -5.25
N MET A 90 -11.03 7.64 -5.98
CA MET A 90 -9.58 7.43 -6.06
C MET A 90 -8.90 7.57 -4.69
N ALA A 91 -9.25 8.59 -3.92
CA ALA A 91 -8.73 8.76 -2.56
C ALA A 91 -9.14 7.61 -1.62
N GLN A 92 -10.34 7.05 -1.80
CA GLN A 92 -10.85 5.91 -1.05
C GLN A 92 -10.04 4.64 -1.34
N ILE A 93 -9.73 4.37 -2.61
CA ILE A 93 -8.88 3.25 -3.03
C ILE A 93 -7.48 3.37 -2.41
N LEU A 94 -6.87 4.55 -2.47
CA LEU A 94 -5.57 4.82 -1.87
C LEU A 94 -5.58 4.65 -0.34
N LYS A 95 -6.64 5.11 0.33
CA LYS A 95 -6.80 4.89 1.77
C LYS A 95 -6.80 3.41 2.12
N VAL A 96 -7.56 2.59 1.40
CA VAL A 96 -7.58 1.14 1.61
C VAL A 96 -6.22 0.52 1.32
N ALA A 97 -5.56 0.93 0.23
CA ALA A 97 -4.24 0.43 -0.16
C ALA A 97 -3.16 0.67 0.89
N GLU A 98 -3.26 1.71 1.70
CA GLU A 98 -2.31 1.96 2.78
C GLU A 98 -2.78 1.35 4.11
N MET A 99 -4.04 1.55 4.48
CA MET A 99 -4.51 1.20 5.82
C MET A 99 -4.65 -0.31 6.05
N HIS A 100 -4.71 -1.13 4.97
CA HIS A 100 -4.66 -2.58 5.16
C HIS A 100 -3.30 -3.02 5.74
N ARG A 101 -2.19 -2.40 5.33
CA ARG A 101 -0.87 -2.66 5.91
C ARG A 101 -0.82 -2.29 7.39
N VAL A 102 -1.46 -1.18 7.77
CA VAL A 102 -1.52 -0.74 9.15
C VAL A 102 -2.25 -1.76 10.03
N THR A 103 -3.44 -2.22 9.61
CA THR A 103 -4.17 -3.22 10.38
C THR A 103 -3.49 -4.59 10.35
N ASP A 104 -2.82 -4.96 9.26
CA ASP A 104 -2.04 -6.21 9.19
C ASP A 104 -0.85 -6.21 10.17
N THR A 105 -0.26 -5.04 10.40
CA THR A 105 0.85 -4.87 11.34
C THR A 105 0.40 -4.77 12.78
N TYR A 106 -0.67 -4.02 13.08
CA TYR A 106 -1.05 -3.66 14.44
C TYR A 106 -2.34 -4.33 14.95
N GLY A 107 -3.06 -5.05 14.07
CA GLY A 107 -4.37 -5.63 14.40
C GLY A 107 -5.46 -4.57 14.46
N PRO A 108 -6.20 -4.44 15.58
CA PRO A 108 -7.24 -3.42 15.73
C PRO A 108 -6.69 -1.99 15.55
N ILE A 109 -7.43 -1.15 14.80
CA ILE A 109 -7.06 0.25 14.53
C ILE A 109 -8.28 1.17 14.56
N PRO A 110 -8.17 2.48 14.87
CA PRO A 110 -9.27 3.44 14.80
C PRO A 110 -9.55 3.82 13.34
N TYR A 111 -10.51 3.17 12.70
CA TYR A 111 -10.77 3.30 11.26
C TYR A 111 -12.18 3.80 10.91
N LEU A 112 -13.25 3.12 11.39
CA LEU A 112 -14.63 3.35 10.96
C LEU A 112 -15.13 4.77 11.29
N ASN A 113 -14.75 5.25 12.46
CA ASN A 113 -15.18 6.54 12.99
C ASN A 113 -14.08 7.60 12.96
N PHE A 114 -13.06 7.41 12.14
CA PHE A 114 -11.95 8.38 12.04
C PHE A 114 -12.45 9.75 11.56
N GLY A 115 -12.08 10.78 12.32
CA GLY A 115 -12.45 12.16 12.02
C GLY A 115 -13.84 12.60 12.54
N VAL A 116 -14.60 11.71 13.18
CA VAL A 116 -15.90 12.04 13.79
C VAL A 116 -15.72 12.70 15.17
N SER A 117 -14.77 12.20 15.97
CA SER A 117 -14.46 12.75 17.29
C SER A 117 -12.96 12.77 17.55
N LYS A 118 -12.56 13.42 18.67
CA LYS A 118 -11.14 13.42 19.10
C LYS A 118 -10.70 12.06 19.64
N GLU A 119 -11.62 11.35 20.26
CA GLU A 119 -11.40 10.01 20.80
C GLU A 119 -12.15 9.02 19.90
N VAL A 120 -11.38 8.20 19.17
CA VAL A 120 -11.92 7.20 18.25
C VAL A 120 -11.56 5.82 18.82
N PRO A 121 -12.54 4.95 19.09
CA PRO A 121 -12.26 3.61 19.55
C PRO A 121 -11.52 2.80 18.48
N TYR A 122 -10.81 1.77 18.92
CA TYR A 122 -10.19 0.80 18.00
C TYR A 122 -11.28 -0.15 17.49
N ASP A 123 -11.34 -0.28 16.18
CA ASP A 123 -12.22 -1.24 15.51
C ASP A 123 -11.49 -2.57 15.38
N SER A 124 -12.24 -3.69 15.45
CA SER A 124 -11.62 -4.99 15.22
C SER A 124 -11.04 -5.11 13.81
N GLN A 125 -9.96 -5.87 13.63
CA GLN A 125 -9.38 -6.11 12.30
C GLN A 125 -10.44 -6.66 11.32
N LYS A 126 -11.35 -7.51 11.80
CA LYS A 126 -12.47 -8.03 11.02
C LYS A 126 -13.36 -6.90 10.48
N ASP A 127 -13.79 -5.98 11.35
CA ASP A 127 -14.67 -4.88 10.96
C ASP A 127 -13.98 -3.92 10.00
N VAL A 128 -12.67 -3.68 10.21
CA VAL A 128 -11.84 -2.88 9.32
C VAL A 128 -11.74 -3.51 7.92
N TYR A 129 -11.47 -4.82 7.83
CA TYR A 129 -11.43 -5.53 6.55
C TYR A 129 -12.78 -5.53 5.82
N TYR A 130 -13.87 -5.71 6.54
CA TYR A 130 -15.21 -5.66 5.95
C TYR A 130 -15.50 -4.27 5.39
N ARG A 131 -15.10 -3.22 6.10
CA ARG A 131 -15.19 -1.84 5.64
C ARG A 131 -14.32 -1.60 4.39
N PHE A 132 -13.14 -2.18 4.28
CA PHE A 132 -12.32 -2.09 3.07
C PHE A 132 -13.06 -2.61 1.84
N PHE A 133 -13.74 -3.74 1.93
CA PHE A 133 -14.51 -4.28 0.81
C PHE A 133 -15.69 -3.37 0.43
N GLU A 134 -16.42 -2.85 1.40
CA GLU A 134 -17.50 -1.89 1.14
C GLU A 134 -16.99 -0.62 0.45
N GLU A 135 -15.86 -0.11 0.88
CA GLU A 135 -15.24 1.10 0.34
C GLU A 135 -14.70 0.88 -1.08
N LEU A 136 -14.09 -0.27 -1.34
CA LEU A 136 -13.64 -0.63 -2.70
C LEU A 136 -14.84 -0.86 -3.64
N ASP A 137 -15.89 -1.51 -3.17
CA ASP A 137 -17.10 -1.73 -3.95
C ASP A 137 -17.76 -0.39 -4.36
N GLY A 138 -17.96 0.51 -3.40
CA GLY A 138 -18.47 1.85 -3.66
C GLY A 138 -17.60 2.65 -4.62
N ALA A 139 -16.28 2.61 -4.43
CA ALA A 139 -15.35 3.32 -5.31
C ALA A 139 -15.36 2.78 -6.74
N ILE A 140 -15.38 1.45 -6.93
CA ILE A 140 -15.46 0.82 -8.25
C ILE A 140 -16.78 1.19 -8.95
N ASN A 141 -17.90 1.10 -8.25
CA ASN A 141 -19.22 1.45 -8.80
C ASN A 141 -19.30 2.92 -9.22
N ASN A 142 -18.76 3.84 -8.42
CA ASN A 142 -18.73 5.26 -8.75
C ASN A 142 -17.84 5.55 -9.97
N LEU A 143 -16.75 4.81 -10.14
CA LEU A 143 -15.82 4.98 -11.25
C LEU A 143 -16.34 4.37 -12.56
N ASP A 144 -17.27 3.41 -12.52
CA ASP A 144 -17.75 2.65 -13.69
C ASP A 144 -18.29 3.57 -14.80
N SER A 145 -19.13 4.54 -14.48
CA SER A 145 -19.71 5.46 -15.47
C SER A 145 -18.65 6.34 -16.14
N TYR A 146 -17.58 6.70 -15.45
CA TYR A 146 -16.45 7.47 -15.98
C TYR A 146 -15.56 6.61 -16.87
N ALA A 147 -15.30 5.38 -16.47
CA ALA A 147 -14.56 4.41 -17.28
C ALA A 147 -15.30 4.09 -18.58
N ALA A 148 -16.62 3.84 -18.52
CA ALA A 148 -17.45 3.55 -19.70
C ALA A 148 -17.49 4.72 -20.71
N SER A 149 -17.39 5.96 -20.24
CA SER A 149 -17.34 7.15 -21.11
C SER A 149 -15.95 7.48 -21.64
N GLY A 150 -14.90 6.78 -21.18
CA GLY A 150 -13.50 7.11 -21.49
C GLY A 150 -13.03 8.42 -20.87
N SER A 151 -13.75 8.93 -19.87
CA SER A 151 -13.40 10.18 -19.19
C SER A 151 -12.16 10.01 -18.31
N LYS A 152 -11.31 11.03 -18.31
CA LYS A 152 -10.16 11.10 -17.40
C LYS A 152 -10.50 11.93 -16.16
N VAL A 153 -9.97 11.49 -15.01
CA VAL A 153 -10.15 12.16 -13.73
C VAL A 153 -8.80 12.58 -13.17
N LEU A 154 -8.63 13.84 -12.85
CA LEU A 154 -7.39 14.42 -12.30
C LEU A 154 -6.13 14.18 -13.17
N SER A 155 -6.24 14.09 -14.49
CA SER A 155 -5.13 13.72 -15.39
C SER A 155 -3.83 14.51 -15.17
N SER A 156 -3.93 15.80 -14.82
CA SER A 156 -2.75 16.65 -14.54
C SER A 156 -2.17 16.45 -13.13
N TRP A 157 -2.85 15.70 -12.25
CA TRP A 157 -2.49 15.53 -10.84
C TRP A 157 -2.33 14.06 -10.43
N ASP A 158 -2.89 13.14 -11.22
CA ASP A 158 -2.70 11.70 -11.07
C ASP A 158 -1.35 11.31 -11.66
N CYS A 159 -0.39 11.07 -10.79
CA CYS A 159 0.95 10.68 -11.15
C CYS A 159 1.13 9.18 -11.37
N VAL A 160 0.07 8.38 -11.14
CA VAL A 160 0.11 6.91 -11.29
C VAL A 160 -0.42 6.50 -12.66
N PHE A 161 -1.67 6.82 -12.97
CA PHE A 161 -2.36 6.38 -14.18
C PHE A 161 -2.77 7.52 -15.11
N ASN A 162 -2.29 8.75 -14.86
CA ASN A 162 -2.61 9.92 -15.70
C ASN A 162 -4.12 10.14 -15.90
N GLY A 163 -4.88 9.87 -14.83
CA GLY A 163 -6.33 10.03 -14.82
C GLY A 163 -7.11 8.91 -15.51
N ASP A 164 -6.46 7.81 -15.90
CA ASP A 164 -7.15 6.67 -16.50
C ASP A 164 -7.96 5.90 -15.47
N VAL A 165 -9.27 6.08 -15.52
CA VAL A 165 -10.22 5.50 -14.58
C VAL A 165 -10.26 3.97 -14.67
N THR A 166 -10.07 3.41 -15.86
CA THR A 166 -10.03 1.95 -16.04
C THR A 166 -8.87 1.33 -15.28
N SER A 167 -7.70 1.95 -15.31
CA SER A 167 -6.53 1.50 -14.54
C SER A 167 -6.76 1.59 -13.03
N TRP A 168 -7.46 2.62 -12.56
CA TRP A 168 -7.86 2.72 -11.14
C TRP A 168 -8.82 1.61 -10.72
N ILE A 169 -9.78 1.22 -11.58
CA ILE A 169 -10.68 0.09 -11.31
C ILE A 169 -9.90 -1.23 -11.26
N LYS A 170 -8.98 -1.47 -12.21
CA LYS A 170 -8.10 -2.66 -12.20
C LYS A 170 -7.25 -2.72 -10.93
N PHE A 171 -6.70 -1.60 -10.50
CA PHE A 171 -5.95 -1.51 -9.24
C PHE A 171 -6.83 -1.85 -8.04
N ALA A 172 -8.03 -1.28 -7.96
CA ALA A 172 -8.99 -1.57 -6.88
C ALA A 172 -9.43 -3.04 -6.85
N ASN A 173 -9.70 -3.66 -8.01
CA ASN A 173 -10.02 -5.08 -8.13
C ASN A 173 -8.85 -5.96 -7.68
N SER A 174 -7.63 -5.64 -8.07
CA SER A 174 -6.43 -6.37 -7.67
C SER A 174 -6.18 -6.27 -6.16
N LEU A 175 -6.40 -5.08 -5.59
CA LEU A 175 -6.36 -4.88 -4.14
C LEU A 175 -7.47 -5.68 -3.44
N ARG A 176 -8.71 -5.67 -3.95
CA ARG A 176 -9.82 -6.47 -3.43
C ARG A 176 -9.47 -7.96 -3.40
N LEU A 177 -8.91 -8.49 -4.48
CA LEU A 177 -8.46 -9.88 -4.55
C LEU A 177 -7.36 -10.18 -3.52
N ARG A 178 -6.37 -9.29 -3.38
CA ARG A 178 -5.31 -9.41 -2.36
C ARG A 178 -5.92 -9.49 -0.96
N LEU A 179 -6.81 -8.59 -0.60
CA LEU A 179 -7.49 -8.58 0.70
C LEU A 179 -8.35 -9.83 0.92
N ALA A 180 -9.02 -10.32 -0.12
CA ALA A 180 -9.79 -11.56 -0.06
C ALA A 180 -8.89 -12.77 0.26
N LEU A 181 -7.71 -12.85 -0.34
CA LEU A 181 -6.73 -13.91 -0.06
C LEU A 181 -6.21 -13.87 1.38
N HIS A 182 -6.09 -12.69 2.00
CA HIS A 182 -5.74 -12.58 3.42
C HIS A 182 -6.79 -13.23 4.34
N LEU A 183 -8.05 -13.26 3.91
CA LEU A 183 -9.14 -13.89 4.68
C LEU A 183 -9.27 -15.39 4.46
N ALA A 184 -8.52 -16.01 3.55
CA ALA A 184 -8.74 -17.38 3.09
C ALA A 184 -8.82 -18.42 4.21
N TYR A 185 -8.08 -18.22 5.31
CA TYR A 185 -8.03 -19.16 6.46
C TYR A 185 -8.85 -18.71 7.67
N VAL A 186 -9.37 -17.48 7.67
CA VAL A 186 -10.10 -16.92 8.82
C VAL A 186 -11.58 -16.70 8.52
N ASP A 187 -11.93 -16.42 7.25
CA ASP A 187 -13.31 -16.28 6.77
C ASP A 187 -13.40 -16.70 5.29
N GLU A 188 -13.39 -17.99 5.05
CA GLU A 188 -13.39 -18.57 3.70
C GLU A 188 -14.60 -18.11 2.87
N THR A 189 -15.76 -17.97 3.49
CA THR A 189 -16.99 -17.55 2.79
C THR A 189 -16.86 -16.13 2.25
N LYS A 190 -16.41 -15.19 3.10
CA LYS A 190 -16.16 -13.81 2.70
C LYS A 190 -15.03 -13.74 1.68
N ALA A 191 -13.95 -14.48 1.89
CA ALA A 191 -12.82 -14.55 0.96
C ALA A 191 -13.25 -14.97 -0.45
N LYS A 192 -14.02 -16.05 -0.57
CA LYS A 192 -14.54 -16.53 -1.87
C LYS A 192 -15.45 -15.51 -2.54
N SER A 193 -16.38 -14.93 -1.79
CA SER A 193 -17.31 -13.91 -2.32
C SER A 193 -16.56 -12.71 -2.88
N GLU A 194 -15.62 -12.15 -2.13
CA GLU A 194 -14.86 -10.97 -2.54
C GLU A 194 -13.89 -11.27 -3.70
N ALA A 195 -13.26 -12.46 -3.71
CA ALA A 195 -12.42 -12.89 -4.81
C ALA A 195 -13.23 -13.06 -6.11
N GLN A 196 -14.44 -13.63 -6.04
CA GLN A 196 -15.33 -13.78 -7.18
C GLN A 196 -15.75 -12.43 -7.77
N LEU A 197 -16.08 -11.45 -6.92
CA LEU A 197 -16.40 -10.10 -7.35
C LEU A 197 -15.22 -9.42 -8.03
N ALA A 198 -14.01 -9.56 -7.49
CA ALA A 198 -12.81 -8.99 -8.08
C ALA A 198 -12.45 -9.60 -9.45
N ILE A 199 -12.50 -10.94 -9.56
CA ILE A 199 -12.15 -11.67 -10.78
C ILE A 199 -13.25 -11.51 -11.85
N GLY A 200 -14.51 -11.46 -11.43
CA GLY A 200 -15.66 -11.35 -12.33
C GLY A 200 -15.93 -9.94 -12.84
N ASN A 201 -15.21 -8.94 -12.37
CA ASN A 201 -15.38 -7.57 -12.82
C ASN A 201 -14.95 -7.42 -14.29
N SER A 202 -15.75 -6.72 -15.11
CA SER A 202 -15.54 -6.57 -16.55
C SER A 202 -14.24 -5.86 -16.94
N TYR A 203 -13.71 -4.98 -16.06
CA TYR A 203 -12.43 -4.30 -16.29
C TYR A 203 -11.22 -5.19 -15.97
N GLY A 204 -11.42 -6.28 -15.21
CA GLY A 204 -10.40 -7.25 -14.87
C GLY A 204 -9.44 -6.79 -13.77
N LEU A 205 -8.31 -7.47 -13.71
CA LEU A 205 -7.23 -7.27 -12.75
C LEU A 205 -6.01 -6.67 -13.44
N MET A 206 -5.05 -6.17 -12.65
CA MET A 206 -3.72 -5.83 -13.13
C MET A 206 -2.97 -7.12 -13.50
N ASN A 207 -2.74 -7.37 -14.78
CA ASN A 207 -2.16 -8.63 -15.25
C ASN A 207 -1.08 -8.49 -16.33
N VAL A 208 -0.81 -7.27 -16.79
CA VAL A 208 0.24 -6.96 -17.76
C VAL A 208 1.11 -5.82 -17.25
N LYS A 209 2.32 -5.68 -17.82
CA LYS A 209 3.28 -4.65 -17.39
C LYS A 209 2.72 -3.23 -17.46
N SER A 210 1.87 -2.94 -18.46
CA SER A 210 1.24 -1.62 -18.59
C SER A 210 0.21 -1.29 -17.50
N ASP A 211 -0.22 -2.27 -16.70
CA ASP A 211 -1.15 -2.06 -15.59
C ASP A 211 -0.43 -1.67 -14.28
N LEU A 212 0.92 -1.62 -14.27
CA LEU A 212 1.68 -1.31 -13.05
C LEU A 212 1.33 0.07 -12.49
N ALA A 213 1.07 0.11 -11.20
CA ALA A 213 0.87 1.34 -10.46
C ALA A 213 2.24 1.94 -10.12
N GLU A 214 2.78 2.74 -11.01
CA GLU A 214 4.08 3.41 -10.87
C GLU A 214 3.92 4.92 -10.84
N LEU A 215 4.74 5.60 -10.04
CA LEU A 215 4.81 7.06 -10.05
C LEU A 215 5.57 7.55 -11.28
N GLN A 216 4.86 7.84 -12.36
CA GLN A 216 5.46 8.16 -13.66
C GLN A 216 5.36 9.63 -14.06
N HIS A 217 4.33 10.32 -13.59
CA HIS A 217 3.97 11.65 -14.07
C HIS A 217 4.28 12.76 -13.05
N ILE A 218 5.44 12.65 -12.41
CA ILE A 218 5.87 13.64 -11.44
C ILE A 218 6.61 14.76 -12.18
N THR A 219 6.13 15.99 -12.01
CA THR A 219 6.83 17.17 -12.55
C THR A 219 8.23 17.30 -11.98
N PRO A 220 9.19 17.91 -12.69
CA PRO A 220 10.64 17.81 -12.48
C PRO A 220 11.20 18.38 -11.16
N ILE A 221 10.35 18.60 -10.15
CA ILE A 221 10.75 19.21 -8.87
C ILE A 221 11.41 18.21 -7.91
N ALA A 222 11.21 16.90 -8.10
CA ALA A 222 11.87 15.90 -7.27
C ALA A 222 12.24 14.67 -8.10
N THR A 223 13.49 14.27 -8.02
CA THR A 223 13.92 12.93 -8.43
C THR A 223 13.51 11.98 -7.31
N TYR A 224 12.68 10.99 -7.62
CA TYR A 224 12.34 9.92 -6.69
C TYR A 224 13.22 8.71 -6.96
N GLU A 225 13.67 8.07 -5.92
CA GLU A 225 14.46 6.85 -6.00
C GLU A 225 13.71 5.71 -5.30
N SER A 226 14.01 4.47 -5.67
CA SER A 226 13.51 3.32 -4.94
C SER A 226 14.04 3.35 -3.50
N PRO A 227 13.19 3.17 -2.47
CA PRO A 227 13.66 3.04 -1.10
C PRO A 227 14.71 1.94 -0.93
N LEU A 228 14.57 0.81 -1.63
CA LEU A 228 15.54 -0.29 -1.60
C LEU A 228 16.91 0.13 -2.14
N TYR A 229 16.95 0.95 -3.20
CA TYR A 229 18.20 1.48 -3.74
C TYR A 229 18.94 2.33 -2.70
N ILE A 230 18.22 3.19 -1.99
CA ILE A 230 18.80 4.03 -0.94
C ILE A 230 19.30 3.19 0.23
N LEU A 231 18.49 2.22 0.71
CA LEU A 231 18.88 1.32 1.80
C LEU A 231 20.11 0.48 1.44
N LYS A 232 20.22 0.07 0.19
CA LYS A 232 21.43 -0.60 -0.30
C LYS A 232 22.63 0.35 -0.30
N GLY A 233 22.43 1.62 -0.65
CA GLY A 233 23.47 2.65 -0.59
C GLY A 233 23.98 2.94 0.84
N TRP A 234 23.16 2.67 1.86
CA TRP A 234 23.55 2.73 3.27
C TRP A 234 24.22 1.46 3.81
N ASP A 235 24.29 0.40 3.00
CA ASP A 235 24.72 -0.94 3.44
C ASP A 235 23.89 -1.52 4.59
N ASP A 236 22.66 -1.09 4.72
CA ASP A 236 21.75 -1.54 5.77
C ASP A 236 21.12 -2.90 5.48
N ILE A 237 21.03 -3.29 4.21
CA ILE A 237 20.40 -4.53 3.76
C ILE A 237 21.30 -5.35 2.85
N CYS A 238 21.15 -6.66 2.94
CA CYS A 238 21.68 -7.64 1.99
C CYS A 238 20.64 -8.74 1.77
N MET A 239 20.86 -9.60 0.78
CA MET A 239 20.01 -10.77 0.58
C MET A 239 20.03 -11.65 1.84
N GLY A 240 18.85 -12.06 2.31
CA GLY A 240 18.71 -12.94 3.44
C GLY A 240 19.10 -14.38 3.10
N ALA A 241 19.72 -15.10 4.05
CA ALA A 241 20.16 -16.47 3.83
C ALA A 241 19.02 -17.44 3.44
N THR A 242 17.80 -17.19 3.93
CA THR A 242 16.62 -17.97 3.55
C THR A 242 16.30 -17.77 2.06
N LEU A 243 16.22 -16.53 1.60
CA LEU A 243 15.96 -16.22 0.18
C LEU A 243 17.07 -16.76 -0.71
N ASP A 244 18.35 -16.57 -0.32
CA ASP A 244 19.51 -17.10 -1.02
C ASP A 244 19.42 -18.61 -1.22
N SER A 245 19.10 -19.36 -0.16
CA SER A 245 18.98 -20.81 -0.21
C SER A 245 17.89 -21.28 -1.18
N TYR A 246 16.74 -20.60 -1.19
CA TYR A 246 15.66 -20.93 -2.11
C TYR A 246 16.03 -20.59 -3.56
N MET A 247 16.49 -19.37 -3.81
CA MET A 247 16.79 -18.91 -5.17
C MET A 247 17.92 -19.72 -5.81
N ASN A 248 18.99 -20.01 -5.07
CA ASN A 248 20.06 -20.87 -5.56
C ASN A 248 19.63 -22.34 -5.68
N GLY A 249 18.88 -22.88 -4.69
CA GLY A 249 18.42 -24.25 -4.70
C GLY A 249 17.51 -24.60 -5.85
N TYR A 250 16.66 -23.66 -6.26
CA TYR A 250 15.77 -23.79 -7.43
C TYR A 250 16.37 -23.23 -8.72
N GLN A 251 17.60 -22.72 -8.70
CA GLN A 251 18.22 -22.04 -9.84
C GLN A 251 17.32 -20.95 -10.43
N ASP A 252 16.74 -20.13 -9.55
CA ASP A 252 15.76 -19.11 -9.92
C ASP A 252 16.42 -18.03 -10.79
N PRO A 253 15.96 -17.82 -12.04
CA PRO A 253 16.59 -16.86 -12.96
C PRO A 253 16.47 -15.41 -12.50
N ARG A 254 15.61 -15.11 -11.52
CA ARG A 254 15.43 -13.77 -10.97
C ARG A 254 16.55 -13.36 -10.01
N LEU A 255 17.39 -14.31 -9.56
CA LEU A 255 18.46 -14.00 -8.63
C LEU A 255 19.35 -12.87 -9.14
N SER A 256 19.84 -12.96 -10.37
CA SER A 256 20.70 -11.94 -10.97
C SER A 256 20.00 -10.62 -11.34
N ALA A 257 18.65 -10.60 -11.26
CA ALA A 257 17.88 -9.38 -11.49
C ALA A 257 17.58 -8.62 -10.19
N TYR A 258 17.57 -9.32 -9.05
CA TYR A 258 17.26 -8.73 -7.74
C TYR A 258 18.51 -8.37 -6.94
N PHE A 259 19.60 -9.10 -7.16
CA PHE A 259 20.85 -9.02 -6.42
C PHE A 259 22.06 -9.15 -7.39
#